data_90ccd808dbe082a3dc766e2a5f5e208f
#
_entry.id   90ccd808dbe082a3dc766e2a5f5e208f
#
_cell.length_a   1.000
_cell.length_b   1.000
_cell.length_c   1.000
_cell.angle_alpha   90.00
_cell.angle_beta   90.00
_cell.angle_gamma   90.00
#
_symmetry.space_group_name_H-M   'P 1'
#
loop_
_entity.id
_entity.type
_entity.pdbx_description
1 polymer ?
#
loop_
_entity_poly.entity_id
_entity_poly.type
_entity_poly.pdbx_seq_one_letter_code
_entity_poly.pdbx_strand_id
1 'polypeptide(L)'
;KTFDRDLIKKLEISDHILISIPPINGKDIVIKYFGEVIKECNPKWVTYLSATSVYGDHKGEWVNEESETNPKSKSGIGRLEAEKSWITFTANSKLLFQIFRLSGIYSNQKNILVRLKSGNVNLINKKNQFFSRIHVEDIANVLFKSLSNFKSGEIYNISDDKPSSPEEVTLY
;
A
#
# COMPACT_ATOMS: atom_id res chain seq x y z
N LYS A 1 8.98 -6.72 -25.62
CA LYS A 1 8.85 -7.79 -24.60
C LYS A 1 7.48 -8.42 -24.79
N THR A 2 7.47 -9.70 -25.15
CA THR A 2 6.24 -10.49 -25.24
C THR A 2 5.83 -10.81 -23.81
N PHE A 3 4.73 -10.25 -23.35
CA PHE A 3 4.12 -10.68 -22.09
C PHE A 3 3.53 -12.06 -22.26
N ASP A 4 3.55 -12.83 -21.17
CA ASP A 4 2.92 -14.14 -21.14
C ASP A 4 1.44 -13.99 -21.51
N ARG A 5 1.04 -14.62 -22.62
CA ARG A 5 -0.36 -14.60 -23.10
C ARG A 5 -1.32 -15.16 -22.05
N ASP A 6 -0.85 -16.07 -21.19
CA ASP A 6 -1.67 -16.62 -20.10
C ASP A 6 -1.97 -15.60 -19.02
N LEU A 7 -1.06 -14.66 -18.75
CA LEU A 7 -1.32 -13.56 -17.81
C LEU A 7 -2.40 -12.61 -18.34
N ILE A 8 -2.33 -12.26 -19.63
CA ILE A 8 -3.35 -11.40 -20.27
C ILE A 8 -4.73 -12.08 -20.19
N LYS A 9 -4.83 -13.35 -20.57
CA LYS A 9 -6.08 -14.12 -20.46
C LYS A 9 -6.63 -14.18 -19.03
N LYS A 10 -5.76 -14.31 -18.03
CA LYS A 10 -6.18 -14.29 -16.62
C LYS A 10 -6.72 -12.92 -16.20
N LEU A 11 -6.12 -11.83 -16.66
CA LEU A 11 -6.63 -10.49 -16.42
C LEU A 11 -8.00 -10.30 -17.07
N GLU A 12 -8.19 -10.75 -18.32
CA GLU A 12 -9.44 -10.64 -19.09
C GLU A 12 -10.64 -11.29 -18.40
N ILE A 13 -10.43 -12.35 -17.61
CA ILE A 13 -11.49 -13.07 -16.90
C ILE A 13 -11.58 -12.72 -15.42
N SER A 14 -10.76 -11.78 -14.92
CA SER A 14 -10.71 -11.43 -13.51
C SER A 14 -11.75 -10.39 -13.15
N ASP A 15 -12.62 -10.70 -12.19
CA ASP A 15 -13.57 -9.74 -11.62
C ASP A 15 -12.90 -8.72 -10.69
N HIS A 16 -11.80 -9.11 -10.02
CA HIS A 16 -11.12 -8.31 -9.01
C HIS A 16 -9.62 -8.33 -9.24
N ILE A 17 -8.99 -7.18 -9.22
CA ILE A 17 -7.54 -7.04 -9.44
C ILE A 17 -6.91 -6.34 -8.24
N LEU A 18 -6.00 -7.04 -7.56
CA LEU A 18 -5.18 -6.50 -6.49
C LEU A 18 -3.78 -6.19 -7.00
N ILE A 19 -3.37 -4.94 -6.90
CA ILE A 19 -2.06 -4.47 -7.34
C ILE A 19 -1.16 -4.31 -6.12
N SER A 20 -0.27 -5.28 -5.92
CA SER A 20 0.71 -5.29 -4.82
C SER A 20 2.14 -5.00 -5.27
N ILE A 21 2.37 -4.87 -6.58
CA ILE A 21 3.69 -4.62 -7.15
C ILE A 21 4.12 -3.18 -6.82
N PRO A 22 5.29 -2.97 -6.19
CA PRO A 22 5.77 -1.63 -5.90
C PRO A 22 6.24 -0.92 -7.18
N PRO A 23 6.19 0.43 -7.22
CA PRO A 23 6.74 1.18 -8.32
C PRO A 23 8.26 0.95 -8.44
N ILE A 24 8.75 0.86 -9.67
CA ILE A 24 10.17 0.68 -9.99
C ILE A 24 10.71 1.98 -10.57
N ASN A 25 11.75 2.54 -9.96
CA ASN A 25 12.32 3.82 -10.36
C ASN A 25 11.28 4.95 -10.47
N GLY A 26 10.36 5.00 -9.50
CA GLY A 26 9.28 6.01 -9.45
C GLY A 26 8.15 5.82 -10.46
N LYS A 27 8.12 4.72 -11.20
CA LYS A 27 7.09 4.44 -12.21
C LYS A 27 6.29 3.20 -11.84
N ASP A 28 4.98 3.31 -11.95
CA ASP A 28 4.10 2.15 -11.84
C ASP A 28 4.20 1.31 -13.13
N ILE A 29 4.72 0.09 -12.96
CA ILE A 29 4.93 -0.82 -14.10
C ILE A 29 3.64 -1.53 -14.51
N VAL A 30 2.64 -1.61 -13.62
CA VAL A 30 1.36 -2.23 -13.93
C VAL A 30 0.56 -1.33 -14.87
N ILE A 31 0.44 -0.05 -14.56
CA ILE A 31 -0.18 0.92 -15.47
C ILE A 31 0.54 0.90 -16.82
N LYS A 32 1.87 0.97 -16.79
CA LYS A 32 2.67 1.06 -18.02
C LYS A 32 2.45 -0.11 -18.98
N TYR A 33 2.30 -1.32 -18.46
CA TYR A 33 2.29 -2.53 -19.29
C TYR A 33 0.94 -3.19 -19.40
N PHE A 34 0.05 -2.99 -18.43
CA PHE A 34 -1.24 -3.66 -18.35
C PHE A 34 -2.42 -2.71 -18.18
N GLY A 35 -2.17 -1.39 -18.07
CA GLY A 35 -3.22 -0.41 -17.83
C GLY A 35 -4.37 -0.52 -18.83
N GLU A 36 -4.07 -0.51 -20.13
CA GLU A 36 -5.10 -0.62 -21.17
C GLU A 36 -5.84 -1.96 -21.12
N VAL A 37 -5.14 -3.07 -20.89
CA VAL A 37 -5.77 -4.39 -20.71
C VAL A 37 -6.74 -4.37 -19.52
N ILE A 38 -6.30 -3.84 -18.36
CA ILE A 38 -7.15 -3.73 -17.18
C ILE A 38 -8.38 -2.86 -17.45
N LYS A 39 -8.22 -1.77 -18.19
CA LYS A 39 -9.30 -0.87 -18.56
C LYS A 39 -10.30 -1.54 -19.49
N GLU A 40 -9.83 -2.32 -20.46
CA GLU A 40 -10.68 -3.07 -21.41
C GLU A 40 -11.44 -4.19 -20.71
N CYS A 41 -10.81 -4.90 -19.76
CA CYS A 41 -11.46 -5.96 -18.99
C CYS A 41 -12.57 -5.45 -18.07
N ASN A 42 -12.52 -4.17 -17.69
CA ASN A 42 -13.50 -3.53 -16.82
C ASN A 42 -13.86 -4.37 -15.57
N PRO A 43 -12.89 -4.72 -14.72
CA PRO A 43 -13.12 -5.54 -13.54
C PRO A 43 -14.08 -4.84 -12.56
N LYS A 44 -14.73 -5.61 -11.70
CA LYS A 44 -15.66 -5.10 -10.68
C LYS A 44 -14.97 -4.21 -9.66
N TRP A 45 -13.68 -4.42 -9.44
CA TRP A 45 -12.87 -3.53 -8.65
C TRP A 45 -11.35 -3.72 -8.88
N VAL A 46 -10.62 -2.61 -8.72
CA VAL A 46 -9.16 -2.59 -8.69
C VAL A 46 -8.71 -1.95 -7.38
N THR A 47 -7.84 -2.62 -6.63
CA THR A 47 -7.25 -2.07 -5.41
C THR A 47 -5.74 -1.97 -5.54
N TYR A 48 -5.20 -0.78 -5.30
CA TYR A 48 -3.75 -0.55 -5.25
C TYR A 48 -3.26 -0.55 -3.79
N LEU A 49 -2.28 -1.39 -3.48
CA LEU A 49 -1.62 -1.38 -2.19
C LEU A 49 -0.49 -0.34 -2.19
N SER A 50 -0.79 0.79 -1.58
CA SER A 50 0.16 1.84 -1.28
C SER A 50 0.75 1.67 0.12
N ALA A 51 1.33 2.70 0.68
CA ALA A 51 1.92 2.68 2.02
C ALA A 51 1.76 4.04 2.71
N THR A 52 1.63 4.04 4.03
CA THR A 52 1.57 5.27 4.85
C THR A 52 2.85 6.12 4.76
N SER A 53 3.93 5.60 4.18
CA SER A 53 5.14 6.37 3.89
C SER A 53 4.92 7.56 2.94
N VAL A 54 3.80 7.64 2.26
CA VAL A 54 3.39 8.80 1.43
C VAL A 54 3.18 10.06 2.27
N TYR A 55 2.83 9.93 3.54
CA TYR A 55 2.65 11.10 4.42
C TYR A 55 3.97 11.79 4.77
N GLY A 56 5.07 11.04 4.90
CA GLY A 56 6.33 11.58 5.37
C GLY A 56 6.38 11.74 6.90
N ASP A 57 7.08 12.77 7.38
CA ASP A 57 7.27 13.04 8.81
C ASP A 57 6.33 14.14 9.31
N HIS A 58 5.31 13.77 10.04
CA HIS A 58 4.37 14.66 10.71
C HIS A 58 4.74 14.92 12.18
N LYS A 59 6.01 14.70 12.57
CA LYS A 59 6.56 15.00 13.92
C LYS A 59 5.83 14.29 15.07
N GLY A 60 5.23 13.14 14.79
CA GLY A 60 4.47 12.34 15.75
C GLY A 60 2.97 12.66 15.82
N GLU A 61 2.50 13.60 15.01
CA GLU A 61 1.06 13.90 14.91
C GLU A 61 0.30 12.79 14.16
N TRP A 62 -0.98 12.65 14.52
CA TRP A 62 -1.88 11.76 13.82
C TRP A 62 -2.17 12.27 12.41
N VAL A 63 -2.28 11.32 11.48
CA VAL A 63 -2.66 11.60 10.09
C VAL A 63 -3.89 10.78 9.69
N ASN A 64 -4.69 11.33 8.80
CA ASN A 64 -5.80 10.67 8.15
C ASN A 64 -5.62 10.75 6.62
N GLU A 65 -6.57 10.25 5.86
CA GLU A 65 -6.51 10.16 4.41
C GLU A 65 -6.47 11.53 3.72
N GLU A 66 -6.98 12.57 4.38
CA GLU A 66 -6.99 13.97 3.91
C GLU A 66 -5.71 14.74 4.29
N SER A 67 -4.87 14.17 5.16
CA SER A 67 -3.63 14.81 5.60
C SER A 67 -2.66 15.00 4.45
N GLU A 68 -1.87 16.06 4.53
CA GLU A 68 -0.85 16.40 3.53
C GLU A 68 0.13 15.23 3.32
N THR A 69 0.43 14.93 2.05
CA THR A 69 1.43 13.94 1.68
C THR A 69 2.74 14.61 1.32
N ASN A 70 3.79 14.38 2.12
CA ASN A 70 5.10 15.00 1.97
C ASN A 70 6.26 14.00 2.19
N PRO A 71 6.33 12.92 1.39
CA PRO A 71 7.34 11.90 1.54
C PRO A 71 8.74 12.42 1.23
N LYS A 72 9.74 12.00 2.03
CA LYS A 72 11.17 12.31 1.78
C LYS A 72 11.96 11.09 1.33
N SER A 73 11.46 9.88 1.58
CA SER A 73 12.12 8.66 1.15
C SER A 73 11.82 8.37 -0.32
N LYS A 74 12.78 7.77 -1.04
CA LYS A 74 12.59 7.34 -2.44
C LYS A 74 11.37 6.42 -2.60
N SER A 75 11.14 5.54 -1.62
CA SER A 75 10.01 4.63 -1.61
C SER A 75 8.68 5.38 -1.46
N GLY A 76 8.58 6.31 -0.50
CA GLY A 76 7.39 7.11 -0.28
C GLY A 76 7.06 8.01 -1.48
N ILE A 77 8.06 8.67 -2.05
CA ILE A 77 7.90 9.48 -3.27
C ILE A 77 7.37 8.62 -4.42
N GLY A 78 7.99 7.45 -4.66
CA GLY A 78 7.56 6.54 -5.72
C GLY A 78 6.14 6.02 -5.51
N ARG A 79 5.73 5.75 -4.26
CA ARG A 79 4.36 5.35 -3.93
C ARG A 79 3.36 6.46 -4.21
N LEU A 80 3.67 7.69 -3.79
CA LEU A 80 2.79 8.85 -4.05
C LEU A 80 2.62 9.11 -5.54
N GLU A 81 3.69 9.02 -6.33
CA GLU A 81 3.61 9.17 -7.79
C GLU A 81 2.78 8.05 -8.45
N ALA A 82 2.87 6.83 -7.93
CA ALA A 82 2.02 5.73 -8.39
C ALA A 82 0.55 5.95 -8.04
N GLU A 83 0.22 6.43 -6.82
CA GLU A 83 -1.15 6.81 -6.45
C GLU A 83 -1.72 7.85 -7.42
N LYS A 84 -0.99 8.94 -7.67
CA LYS A 84 -1.40 9.99 -8.61
C LYS A 84 -1.60 9.44 -10.03
N SER A 85 -0.72 8.56 -10.47
CA SER A 85 -0.81 7.92 -11.77
C SER A 85 -2.09 7.08 -11.90
N TRP A 86 -2.41 6.28 -10.86
CA TRP A 86 -3.64 5.49 -10.83
C TRP A 86 -4.89 6.37 -10.78
N ILE A 87 -4.93 7.41 -9.94
CA ILE A 87 -6.04 8.35 -9.86
C ILE A 87 -6.29 9.01 -11.23
N THR A 88 -5.21 9.50 -11.87
CA THR A 88 -5.32 10.13 -13.19
C THR A 88 -5.78 9.13 -14.26
N PHE A 89 -5.25 7.91 -14.25
CA PHE A 89 -5.59 6.87 -15.21
C PHE A 89 -7.07 6.45 -15.08
N THR A 90 -7.58 6.36 -13.86
CA THR A 90 -8.95 5.91 -13.60
C THR A 90 -9.97 7.04 -13.74
N ALA A 91 -9.59 8.31 -13.55
CA ALA A 91 -10.48 9.46 -13.69
C ALA A 91 -11.17 9.55 -15.06
N ASN A 92 -10.51 9.11 -16.13
CA ASN A 92 -11.00 9.10 -17.50
C ASN A 92 -11.48 7.71 -17.96
N SER A 93 -11.79 6.84 -17.02
CA SER A 93 -12.24 5.47 -17.30
C SER A 93 -13.47 5.13 -16.44
N LYS A 94 -14.11 4.00 -16.75
CA LYS A 94 -15.17 3.44 -15.91
C LYS A 94 -14.64 2.52 -14.81
N LEU A 95 -13.31 2.42 -14.65
CA LEU A 95 -12.70 1.54 -13.68
C LEU A 95 -13.07 1.97 -12.25
N LEU A 96 -13.57 1.02 -11.50
CA LEU A 96 -13.82 1.16 -10.08
C LEU A 96 -12.49 0.90 -9.35
N PHE A 97 -11.95 1.92 -8.67
CA PHE A 97 -10.59 1.92 -8.12
C PHE A 97 -10.55 2.47 -6.70
N GLN A 98 -9.74 1.86 -5.84
CA GLN A 98 -9.46 2.33 -4.48
C GLN A 98 -7.98 2.15 -4.13
N ILE A 99 -7.53 2.87 -3.11
CA ILE A 99 -6.14 2.83 -2.62
C ILE A 99 -6.15 2.41 -1.15
N PHE A 100 -5.32 1.43 -0.79
CA PHE A 100 -5.02 1.07 0.58
C PHE A 100 -3.60 1.49 0.94
N ARG A 101 -3.47 2.48 1.83
CA ARG A 101 -2.20 2.92 2.40
C ARG A 101 -1.88 2.04 3.61
N LEU A 102 -1.08 1.00 3.38
CA LEU A 102 -0.69 0.06 4.42
C LEU A 102 0.37 0.66 5.33
N SER A 103 0.20 0.50 6.63
CA SER A 103 1.23 0.78 7.63
C SER A 103 2.32 -0.29 7.66
N GLY A 104 3.23 -0.27 8.61
CA GLY A 104 4.32 -1.23 8.71
C GLY A 104 3.82 -2.66 8.89
N ILE A 105 3.97 -3.50 7.87
CA ILE A 105 3.44 -4.87 7.87
C ILE A 105 4.26 -5.78 8.79
N TYR A 106 3.58 -6.52 9.66
CA TYR A 106 4.20 -7.56 10.48
C TYR A 106 3.42 -8.89 10.42
N SER A 107 4.09 -9.97 10.79
CA SER A 107 3.54 -11.33 10.91
C SER A 107 4.28 -12.12 11.96
N ASN A 108 3.82 -13.33 12.26
CA ASN A 108 4.51 -14.25 13.17
C ASN A 108 5.96 -14.55 12.74
N GLN A 109 6.23 -14.54 11.43
CA GLN A 109 7.57 -14.83 10.87
C GLN A 109 8.41 -13.56 10.63
N LYS A 110 7.78 -12.40 10.49
CA LYS A 110 8.42 -11.12 10.16
C LYS A 110 7.97 -10.03 11.12
N ASN A 111 8.66 -9.93 12.24
CA ASN A 111 8.38 -8.94 13.26
C ASN A 111 9.68 -8.46 13.92
N ILE A 112 9.57 -7.50 14.86
CA ILE A 112 10.73 -6.93 15.55
C ILE A 112 11.43 -7.95 16.44
N LEU A 113 10.70 -8.88 17.06
CA LEU A 113 11.29 -9.89 17.95
C LEU A 113 12.18 -10.87 17.20
N VAL A 114 11.76 -11.26 15.98
CA VAL A 114 12.58 -12.10 15.08
C VAL A 114 13.85 -11.35 14.67
N ARG A 115 13.77 -10.05 14.39
CA ARG A 115 14.92 -9.21 14.07
C ARG A 115 15.85 -9.01 15.25
N LEU A 116 15.32 -8.80 16.45
CA LEU A 116 16.10 -8.71 17.70
C LEU A 116 16.89 -10.00 17.94
N LYS A 117 16.25 -11.16 17.83
CA LYS A 117 16.91 -12.47 17.97
C LYS A 117 18.03 -12.70 16.95
N SER A 118 17.93 -12.13 15.77
CA SER A 118 18.97 -12.23 14.72
C SER A 118 20.08 -11.17 14.83
N GLY A 119 20.03 -10.28 15.82
CA GLY A 119 21.01 -9.20 16.00
C GLY A 119 20.89 -8.06 14.95
N ASN A 120 19.87 -8.08 14.12
CA ASN A 120 19.69 -7.14 13.00
C ASN A 120 18.76 -5.98 13.35
N VAL A 121 18.95 -5.37 14.52
CA VAL A 121 18.15 -4.21 14.92
C VAL A 121 19.05 -3.00 15.13
N ASN A 122 18.79 -1.96 14.35
CA ASN A 122 19.33 -0.64 14.62
C ASN A 122 18.30 0.12 15.47
N LEU A 123 18.66 0.43 16.70
CA LEU A 123 17.86 1.31 17.56
C LEU A 123 17.88 2.73 16.95
N ILE A 124 16.75 3.17 16.45
CA ILE A 124 16.58 4.54 16.01
C ILE A 124 16.03 5.32 17.19
N ASN A 125 16.91 6.05 17.88
CA ASN A 125 16.49 6.96 18.96
C ASN A 125 16.15 8.33 18.35
N LYS A 126 14.90 8.48 17.88
CA LYS A 126 14.36 9.75 17.40
C LYS A 126 13.15 10.13 18.24
N LYS A 127 13.29 11.24 18.96
CA LYS A 127 12.22 11.79 19.82
C LYS A 127 10.94 12.00 18.99
N ASN A 128 9.80 11.64 19.56
CA ASN A 128 8.48 11.77 18.95
C ASN A 128 8.31 10.99 17.61
N GLN A 129 9.04 9.88 17.45
CA GLN A 129 8.82 9.00 16.31
C GLN A 129 7.93 7.83 16.71
N PHE A 130 6.76 7.74 16.05
CA PHE A 130 5.82 6.64 16.19
C PHE A 130 5.67 5.89 14.87
N PHE A 131 5.45 4.60 14.97
CA PHE A 131 5.16 3.75 13.82
C PHE A 131 3.83 3.06 14.01
N SER A 132 2.93 3.30 13.10
CA SER A 132 1.74 2.47 12.92
C SER A 132 2.12 1.17 12.23
N ARG A 133 1.41 0.09 12.58
CA ARG A 133 1.64 -1.26 12.06
C ARG A 133 0.32 -1.87 11.64
N ILE A 134 0.40 -2.98 10.93
CA ILE A 134 -0.75 -3.79 10.56
C ILE A 134 -0.34 -5.25 10.44
N HIS A 135 -1.12 -6.15 11.03
CA HIS A 135 -0.88 -7.58 10.88
C HIS A 135 -1.29 -8.06 9.49
N VAL A 136 -0.53 -9.00 8.92
CA VAL A 136 -0.78 -9.49 7.56
C VAL A 136 -2.18 -10.13 7.40
N GLU A 137 -2.70 -10.77 8.44
CA GLU A 137 -4.05 -11.35 8.43
C GLU A 137 -5.14 -10.28 8.39
N ASP A 138 -4.91 -9.13 9.07
CA ASP A 138 -5.86 -8.01 9.05
C ASP A 138 -5.90 -7.33 7.68
N ILE A 139 -4.76 -7.24 6.98
CA ILE A 139 -4.74 -6.83 5.59
C ILE A 139 -5.62 -7.76 4.74
N ALA A 140 -5.48 -9.07 4.91
CA ALA A 140 -6.29 -10.05 4.18
C ALA A 140 -7.79 -9.93 4.50
N ASN A 141 -8.14 -9.73 5.79
CA ASN A 141 -9.51 -9.51 6.24
C ASN A 141 -10.13 -8.23 5.66
N VAL A 142 -9.38 -7.13 5.64
CA VAL A 142 -9.85 -5.86 5.04
C VAL A 142 -10.04 -6.02 3.54
N LEU A 143 -9.10 -6.66 2.84
CA LEU A 143 -9.25 -6.96 1.41
C LEU A 143 -10.49 -7.80 1.13
N PHE A 144 -10.71 -8.86 1.91
CA PHE A 144 -11.89 -9.71 1.77
C PHE A 144 -13.18 -8.93 2.00
N LYS A 145 -13.25 -8.11 3.05
CA LYS A 145 -14.41 -7.24 3.31
C LYS A 145 -14.63 -6.21 2.20
N SER A 146 -13.59 -5.71 1.58
CA SER A 146 -13.71 -4.74 0.49
C SER A 146 -14.34 -5.32 -0.78
N LEU A 147 -14.37 -6.64 -0.97
CA LEU A 147 -15.07 -7.26 -2.09
C LEU A 147 -16.58 -6.98 -2.10
N SER A 148 -17.19 -6.84 -0.92
CA SER A 148 -18.62 -6.56 -0.76
C SER A 148 -18.94 -5.13 -0.32
N ASN A 149 -17.93 -4.37 0.15
CA ASN A 149 -18.09 -3.00 0.65
C ASN A 149 -17.22 -1.99 -0.11
N PHE A 150 -17.06 -2.20 -1.39
CA PHE A 150 -16.22 -1.37 -2.24
C PHE A 150 -16.81 0.02 -2.47
N LYS A 151 -15.96 1.05 -2.36
CA LYS A 151 -16.28 2.42 -2.76
C LYS A 151 -15.20 2.94 -3.70
N SER A 152 -15.59 3.25 -4.93
CA SER A 152 -14.66 3.78 -5.92
C SER A 152 -14.21 5.20 -5.58
N GLY A 153 -12.93 5.47 -5.82
CA GLY A 153 -12.31 6.77 -5.58
C GLY A 153 -11.79 6.97 -4.16
N GLU A 154 -12.06 6.02 -3.24
CA GLU A 154 -11.66 6.15 -1.85
C GLU A 154 -10.21 5.73 -1.60
N ILE A 155 -9.62 6.39 -0.62
CA ILE A 155 -8.32 6.04 -0.04
C ILE A 155 -8.56 5.63 1.40
N TYR A 156 -7.91 4.56 1.86
CA TYR A 156 -8.03 4.08 3.23
C TYR A 156 -6.65 3.87 3.85
N ASN A 157 -6.46 4.35 5.07
CA ASN A 157 -5.33 3.97 5.91
C ASN A 157 -5.62 2.62 6.57
N ILE A 158 -4.76 1.65 6.31
CA ILE A 158 -4.89 0.30 6.88
C ILE A 158 -3.82 0.13 7.96
N SER A 159 -4.26 0.18 9.21
CA SER A 159 -3.39 0.24 10.38
C SER A 159 -4.07 -0.37 11.60
N ASP A 160 -3.26 -0.90 12.53
CA ASP A 160 -3.70 -1.21 13.88
C ASP A 160 -4.02 0.09 14.64
N ASP A 161 -4.75 -0.02 15.72
CA ASP A 161 -5.22 1.10 16.54
C ASP A 161 -4.15 1.71 17.47
N LYS A 162 -3.01 1.01 17.68
CA LYS A 162 -1.96 1.43 18.63
C LYS A 162 -0.60 1.64 17.95
N PRO A 163 -0.26 2.87 17.54
CA PRO A 163 1.10 3.20 17.14
C PRO A 163 2.06 3.09 18.32
N SER A 164 3.31 2.72 18.08
CA SER A 164 4.33 2.58 19.13
C SER A 164 5.65 3.20 18.69
N SER A 165 6.40 3.73 19.64
CA SER A 165 7.77 4.17 19.39
C SER A 165 8.72 2.97 19.19
N PRO A 166 9.90 3.16 18.57
CA PRO A 166 10.92 2.11 18.49
C PRO A 166 11.37 1.62 19.85
N GLU A 167 11.44 2.52 20.84
CA GLU A 167 11.84 2.22 22.21
C GLU A 167 10.83 1.31 22.89
N GLU A 168 9.54 1.65 22.87
CA GLU A 168 8.48 0.82 23.47
C GLU A 168 8.50 -0.62 22.92
N VAL A 169 8.73 -0.78 21.63
CA VAL A 169 8.73 -2.12 20.99
C VAL A 169 10.00 -2.92 21.30
N THR A 170 11.11 -2.25 21.64
CA THR A 170 12.38 -2.92 21.97
C THR A 170 12.52 -3.27 23.44
N LEU A 171 11.82 -2.55 24.32
CA LEU A 171 11.83 -2.80 25.75
C LEU A 171 10.79 -3.83 26.19
N TYR A 172 9.84 -4.18 25.32
CA TYR A 172 8.81 -5.19 25.57
C TYR A 172 9.34 -6.59 25.23
#